data_45679038453ff49129b92888b8fb6f2f
#
_entry.id   45679038453ff49129b92888b8fb6f2f
#
_cell.length_a   1.000
_cell.length_b   1.000
_cell.length_c   1.000
_cell.angle_alpha   90.00
_cell.angle_beta   90.00
_cell.angle_gamma   90.00
#
_symmetry.space_group_name_H-M   'P 1'
#
loop_
_entity.id
_entity.type
_entity.pdbx_description
1 polymer ?
#
loop_
_entity_poly.entity_id
_entity_poly.type
_entity_poly.pdbx_seq_one_letter_code
_entity_poly.pdbx_strand_id
1 'polypeptide(L)'
;MNTQEKNMAARILRFEDDRATGPASLRVRRLPAADKGGNYEICGICDGIEPSVFRQIKSLLDTGHRQEAWDACLEYIWKNTRAVRDWIGSDAHPATEFYLRDHYFNSGSKNTLKILQRALNDSGARLTVDGLIGPKTKAALRTRLALGDEHAFLSSLRTRRKAFYMACTQFPSFGKGWLSRTDEAFDYAHTLI
;
A
#
# COMPACT_ATOMS: atom_id res chain seq x y z
N MET A 1 11.81 9.24 7.35
CA MET A 1 11.97 8.06 6.45
C MET A 1 13.40 7.97 5.96
N ASN A 2 13.98 6.75 5.94
CA ASN A 2 15.26 6.49 5.25
C ASN A 2 15.02 6.37 3.72
N THR A 3 16.10 6.20 2.94
CA THR A 3 16.01 6.14 1.47
C THR A 3 15.14 4.98 0.97
N GLN A 4 15.25 3.79 1.57
CA GLN A 4 14.45 2.62 1.18
C GLN A 4 12.97 2.85 1.46
N GLU A 5 12.63 3.41 2.61
CA GLU A 5 11.25 3.76 2.97
C GLU A 5 10.65 4.81 2.01
N LYS A 6 11.45 5.83 1.62
CA LYS A 6 11.03 6.81 0.60
C LYS A 6 10.77 6.14 -0.75
N ASN A 7 11.63 5.21 -1.17
CA ASN A 7 11.45 4.49 -2.43
C ASN A 7 10.19 3.61 -2.42
N MET A 8 9.92 2.90 -1.33
CA MET A 8 8.69 2.11 -1.16
C MET A 8 7.45 3.01 -1.20
N ALA A 9 7.45 4.13 -0.48
CA ALA A 9 6.34 5.09 -0.50
C ALA A 9 6.13 5.70 -1.90
N ALA A 10 7.21 6.06 -2.60
CA ALA A 10 7.15 6.57 -3.97
C ALA A 10 6.58 5.55 -4.95
N ARG A 11 6.89 4.25 -4.78
CA ARG A 11 6.31 3.20 -5.61
C ARG A 11 4.80 3.06 -5.38
N ILE A 12 4.33 3.14 -4.13
CA ILE A 12 2.90 3.12 -3.82
C ILE A 12 2.21 4.36 -4.41
N LEU A 13 2.81 5.55 -4.25
CA LEU A 13 2.30 6.78 -4.84
C LEU A 13 2.11 6.67 -6.35
N ARG A 14 3.07 6.05 -7.05
CA ARG A 14 3.01 5.85 -8.49
C ARG A 14 1.88 4.91 -8.92
N PHE A 15 1.43 4.02 -8.07
CA PHE A 15 0.22 3.24 -8.34
C PHE A 15 -1.07 4.04 -8.22
N GLU A 16 -1.07 5.14 -7.46
CA GLU A 16 -2.21 6.05 -7.36
C GLU A 16 -2.22 7.07 -8.51
N ASP A 17 -1.05 7.55 -8.93
CA ASP A 17 -0.86 8.40 -10.10
C ASP A 17 0.38 7.93 -10.87
N ASP A 18 0.18 7.23 -11.98
CA ASP A 18 1.23 6.70 -12.86
C ASP A 18 2.19 7.77 -13.39
N ARG A 19 1.74 9.03 -13.40
CA ARG A 19 2.51 10.20 -13.83
C ARG A 19 3.33 10.81 -12.70
N ALA A 20 3.08 10.43 -11.44
CA ALA A 20 3.83 10.92 -10.28
C ALA A 20 5.19 10.23 -10.18
N THR A 21 6.15 10.71 -10.96
CA THR A 21 7.51 10.15 -11.07
C THR A 21 8.54 10.91 -10.24
N GLY A 22 8.16 12.03 -9.63
CA GLY A 22 9.02 12.87 -8.79
C GLY A 22 8.42 14.25 -8.53
N PRO A 23 9.14 15.13 -7.84
CA PRO A 23 8.65 16.45 -7.43
C PRO A 23 8.12 17.30 -8.60
N ALA A 24 8.79 17.27 -9.75
CA ALA A 24 8.40 18.07 -10.92
C ALA A 24 7.06 17.63 -11.53
N SER A 25 6.65 16.37 -11.33
CA SER A 25 5.43 15.80 -11.90
C SER A 25 4.17 16.02 -11.06
N LEU A 26 4.31 16.45 -9.79
CA LEU A 26 3.17 16.69 -8.91
C LEU A 26 2.26 17.79 -9.46
N ARG A 27 0.96 17.55 -9.38
CA ARG A 27 -0.08 18.49 -9.80
C ARG A 27 -1.37 18.30 -9.03
N VAL A 28 -2.14 19.36 -8.91
CA VAL A 28 -3.54 19.32 -8.48
C VAL A 28 -4.38 18.84 -9.66
N ARG A 29 -5.21 17.82 -9.45
CA ARG A 29 -6.15 17.28 -10.45
C ARG A 29 -7.57 17.52 -9.97
N ARG A 30 -8.47 17.81 -10.90
CA ARG A 30 -9.89 17.87 -10.60
C ARG A 30 -10.47 16.47 -10.61
N LEU A 31 -11.21 16.13 -9.59
CA LEU A 31 -11.95 14.86 -9.52
C LEU A 31 -13.20 14.92 -10.40
N PRO A 32 -13.63 13.79 -10.98
CA PRO A 32 -14.92 13.69 -11.64
C PRO A 32 -16.06 14.03 -10.67
N ALA A 33 -17.15 14.62 -11.18
CA ALA A 33 -18.29 15.03 -10.34
C ALA A 33 -18.96 13.85 -9.59
N ALA A 34 -18.80 12.62 -10.07
CA ALA A 34 -19.30 11.42 -9.43
C ALA A 34 -18.38 10.89 -8.31
N ASP A 35 -17.17 11.44 -8.17
CA ASP A 35 -16.22 11.04 -7.13
C ASP A 35 -16.65 11.63 -5.78
N LYS A 36 -16.64 10.78 -4.76
CA LYS A 36 -17.02 11.18 -3.39
C LYS A 36 -15.85 11.72 -2.57
N GLY A 37 -14.65 11.78 -3.14
CA GLY A 37 -13.43 12.25 -2.49
C GLY A 37 -13.31 13.77 -2.36
N GLY A 38 -14.21 14.53 -2.99
CA GLY A 38 -14.16 16.00 -3.01
C GLY A 38 -14.10 16.56 -4.42
N ASN A 39 -13.43 17.71 -4.60
CA ASN A 39 -13.31 18.38 -5.89
C ASN A 39 -11.93 18.20 -6.54
N TYR A 40 -10.90 18.03 -5.72
CA TYR A 40 -9.51 17.98 -6.16
C TYR A 40 -8.71 16.90 -5.43
N GLU A 41 -7.67 16.42 -6.10
CA GLU A 41 -6.70 15.48 -5.56
C GLU A 41 -5.27 15.87 -5.91
N ILE A 42 -4.32 15.37 -5.11
CA ILE A 42 -2.89 15.31 -5.42
C ILE A 42 -2.43 13.89 -5.11
N CYS A 43 -2.18 13.08 -6.15
CA CYS A 43 -1.74 11.68 -6.02
C CYS A 43 -2.64 10.86 -5.07
N GLY A 44 -3.97 10.92 -5.24
CA GLY A 44 -4.94 10.21 -4.42
C GLY A 44 -5.25 10.85 -3.07
N ILE A 45 -4.59 11.95 -2.71
CA ILE A 45 -4.90 12.73 -1.50
C ILE A 45 -5.99 13.74 -1.87
N CYS A 46 -7.23 13.43 -1.47
CA CYS A 46 -8.41 14.18 -1.85
C CYS A 46 -8.76 15.29 -0.85
N ASP A 47 -9.20 16.44 -1.37
CA ASP A 47 -9.54 17.62 -0.55
C ASP A 47 -10.78 17.41 0.33
N GLY A 48 -11.68 16.51 -0.03
CA GLY A 48 -12.85 16.16 0.76
C GLY A 48 -12.60 15.08 1.83
N ILE A 49 -11.53 14.27 1.69
CA ILE A 49 -11.20 13.19 2.63
C ILE A 49 -10.10 13.63 3.59
N GLU A 50 -9.04 14.25 3.07
CA GLU A 50 -7.86 14.69 3.84
C GLU A 50 -7.60 16.20 3.64
N PRO A 51 -8.55 17.07 4.00
CA PRO A 51 -8.51 18.49 3.65
C PRO A 51 -7.30 19.24 4.21
N SER A 52 -6.78 18.84 5.35
CA SER A 52 -5.60 19.48 5.97
C SER A 52 -4.32 19.12 5.22
N VAL A 53 -4.13 17.84 4.91
CA VAL A 53 -2.96 17.34 4.18
C VAL A 53 -2.98 17.88 2.75
N PHE A 54 -4.14 17.83 2.09
CA PHE A 54 -4.29 18.40 0.75
C PHE A 54 -3.91 19.89 0.69
N ARG A 55 -4.43 20.72 1.62
CA ARG A 55 -4.11 22.16 1.67
C ARG A 55 -2.63 22.40 1.93
N GLN A 56 -1.99 21.63 2.80
CA GLN A 56 -0.55 21.72 3.07
C GLN A 56 0.26 21.48 1.78
N ILE A 57 -0.01 20.34 1.11
CA ILE A 57 0.71 19.97 -0.12
C ILE A 57 0.45 20.98 -1.24
N LYS A 58 -0.82 21.41 -1.39
CA LYS A 58 -1.19 22.43 -2.39
C LYS A 58 -0.45 23.74 -2.15
N SER A 59 -0.38 24.22 -0.91
CA SER A 59 0.36 25.44 -0.55
C SER A 59 1.84 25.35 -0.93
N LEU A 60 2.48 24.20 -0.70
CA LEU A 60 3.86 23.97 -1.10
C LEU A 60 4.04 24.01 -2.64
N LEU A 61 3.07 23.43 -3.37
CA LEU A 61 3.08 23.48 -4.84
C LEU A 61 2.88 24.91 -5.37
N ASP A 62 1.94 25.67 -4.79
CA ASP A 62 1.64 27.04 -5.19
C ASP A 62 2.83 27.99 -4.95
N THR A 63 3.64 27.71 -3.93
CA THR A 63 4.84 28.50 -3.58
C THR A 63 6.14 27.95 -4.20
N GLY A 64 6.05 26.92 -5.05
CA GLY A 64 7.22 26.38 -5.77
C GLY A 64 8.08 25.39 -4.96
N HIS A 65 7.68 25.05 -3.73
CA HIS A 65 8.41 24.11 -2.84
C HIS A 65 8.10 22.65 -3.22
N ARG A 66 8.38 22.29 -4.46
CA ARG A 66 7.95 21.00 -5.04
C ARG A 66 8.59 19.78 -4.37
N GLN A 67 9.85 19.89 -3.92
CA GLN A 67 10.51 18.81 -3.19
C GLN A 67 9.83 18.54 -1.84
N GLU A 68 9.48 19.58 -1.11
CA GLU A 68 8.78 19.47 0.17
C GLU A 68 7.36 18.92 -0.03
N ALA A 69 6.67 19.33 -1.11
CA ALA A 69 5.38 18.77 -1.48
C ALA A 69 5.47 17.27 -1.78
N TRP A 70 6.51 16.83 -2.51
CA TRP A 70 6.78 15.42 -2.77
C TRP A 70 7.02 14.64 -1.48
N ASP A 71 7.92 15.13 -0.63
CA ASP A 71 8.22 14.49 0.66
C ASP A 71 6.97 14.41 1.56
N ALA A 72 6.09 15.40 1.53
CA ALA A 72 4.82 15.36 2.25
C ALA A 72 3.86 14.28 1.71
N CYS A 73 3.79 14.07 0.38
CA CYS A 73 3.02 12.97 -0.21
C CYS A 73 3.57 11.60 0.23
N LEU A 74 4.89 11.43 0.21
CA LEU A 74 5.52 10.18 0.65
C LEU A 74 5.27 9.92 2.13
N GLU A 75 5.37 10.95 2.95
CA GLU A 75 5.15 10.85 4.39
C GLU A 75 3.68 10.49 4.70
N TYR A 76 2.73 11.03 3.94
CA TYR A 76 1.32 10.68 4.06
C TYR A 76 1.11 9.17 3.84
N ILE A 77 1.63 8.60 2.74
CA ILE A 77 1.53 7.17 2.47
C ILE A 77 2.17 6.36 3.60
N TRP A 78 3.37 6.75 4.01
CA TRP A 78 4.14 6.03 5.03
C TRP A 78 3.44 6.00 6.38
N LYS A 79 2.90 7.14 6.83
CA LYS A 79 2.13 7.25 8.08
C LYS A 79 0.84 6.45 8.04
N ASN A 80 0.09 6.51 6.95
CA ASN A 80 -1.19 5.82 6.82
C ASN A 80 -1.06 4.29 6.75
N THR A 81 0.11 3.78 6.39
CA THR A 81 0.39 2.34 6.32
C THR A 81 1.32 1.84 7.44
N ARG A 82 1.67 2.69 8.42
CA ARG A 82 2.66 2.38 9.47
C ARG A 82 2.35 1.12 10.26
N ALA A 83 1.06 0.78 10.45
CA ALA A 83 0.64 -0.39 11.19
C ALA A 83 1.26 -1.69 10.66
N VAL A 84 1.58 -1.77 9.37
CA VAL A 84 2.22 -2.94 8.77
C VAL A 84 3.59 -3.23 9.41
N ARG A 85 4.40 -2.20 9.68
CA ARG A 85 5.67 -2.34 10.40
C ARG A 85 5.47 -2.92 11.81
N ASP A 86 4.41 -2.46 12.51
CA ASP A 86 4.08 -2.96 13.84
C ASP A 86 3.63 -4.43 13.82
N TRP A 87 3.03 -4.90 12.71
CA TRP A 87 2.66 -6.31 12.55
C TRP A 87 3.90 -7.19 12.38
N ILE A 88 4.82 -6.78 11.52
CA ILE A 88 6.08 -7.48 11.23
C ILE A 88 7.01 -7.42 12.45
N GLY A 89 7.15 -6.25 13.06
CA GLY A 89 7.97 -6.01 14.25
C GLY A 89 9.48 -5.94 13.96
N SER A 90 9.87 -5.80 12.69
CA SER A 90 11.26 -5.70 12.24
C SER A 90 11.33 -4.94 10.92
N ASP A 91 12.48 -4.37 10.59
CA ASP A 91 12.82 -3.76 9.30
C ASP A 91 13.59 -4.71 8.37
N ALA A 92 13.82 -5.95 8.82
CA ALA A 92 14.58 -6.96 8.08
C ALA A 92 13.81 -7.60 6.90
N HIS A 93 12.54 -7.25 6.70
CA HIS A 93 11.67 -7.83 5.67
C HIS A 93 11.01 -6.76 4.80
N PRO A 94 11.80 -5.94 4.09
CA PRO A 94 11.26 -4.81 3.33
C PRO A 94 10.35 -5.24 2.18
N ALA A 95 10.57 -6.42 1.61
CA ALA A 95 9.76 -6.98 0.54
C ALA A 95 8.33 -7.27 1.00
N THR A 96 8.17 -8.02 2.09
CA THR A 96 6.88 -8.31 2.70
C THR A 96 6.21 -7.02 3.21
N GLU A 97 6.99 -6.12 3.82
CA GLU A 97 6.48 -4.84 4.30
C GLU A 97 5.89 -4.00 3.17
N PHE A 98 6.65 -3.81 2.08
CA PHE A 98 6.17 -3.07 0.92
C PHE A 98 4.88 -3.66 0.35
N TYR A 99 4.85 -4.98 0.13
CA TYR A 99 3.71 -5.65 -0.47
C TYR A 99 2.42 -5.52 0.36
N LEU A 100 2.55 -5.63 1.67
CA LEU A 100 1.43 -5.43 2.59
C LEU A 100 1.02 -3.95 2.69
N ARG A 101 1.97 -2.99 2.68
CA ARG A 101 1.67 -1.56 2.69
C ARG A 101 0.92 -1.12 1.44
N ASP A 102 1.32 -1.62 0.26
CA ASP A 102 0.62 -1.31 -0.98
C ASP A 102 -0.83 -1.80 -0.94
N HIS A 103 -1.06 -3.04 -0.49
CA HIS A 103 -2.43 -3.54 -0.37
C HIS A 103 -3.22 -2.82 0.74
N TYR A 104 -2.56 -2.47 1.85
CA TYR A 104 -3.18 -1.69 2.92
C TYR A 104 -3.67 -0.34 2.44
N PHE A 105 -2.83 0.37 1.69
CA PHE A 105 -3.18 1.68 1.14
C PHE A 105 -4.36 1.59 0.17
N ASN A 106 -4.35 0.58 -0.70
CA ASN A 106 -5.39 0.37 -1.71
C ASN A 106 -6.72 -0.18 -1.15
N SER A 107 -6.68 -1.10 -0.18
CA SER A 107 -7.85 -1.90 0.23
C SER A 107 -8.14 -1.86 1.74
N GLY A 108 -7.35 -1.10 2.48
CA GLY A 108 -7.51 -0.92 3.92
C GLY A 108 -7.01 -2.09 4.77
N SER A 109 -6.88 -1.81 6.07
CA SER A 109 -6.33 -2.72 7.08
C SER A 109 -7.02 -4.09 7.11
N LYS A 110 -8.35 -4.10 7.19
CA LYS A 110 -9.14 -5.32 7.37
C LYS A 110 -8.95 -6.31 6.22
N ASN A 111 -8.93 -5.83 4.98
CA ASN A 111 -8.76 -6.67 3.81
C ASN A 111 -7.31 -7.17 3.71
N THR A 112 -6.33 -6.33 4.02
CA THR A 112 -4.92 -6.72 4.08
C THR A 112 -4.68 -7.81 5.11
N LEU A 113 -5.27 -7.69 6.29
CA LEU A 113 -5.17 -8.72 7.33
C LEU A 113 -5.82 -10.04 6.91
N LYS A 114 -6.95 -10.00 6.20
CA LYS A 114 -7.58 -11.23 5.69
C LYS A 114 -6.70 -11.96 4.66
N ILE A 115 -6.05 -11.25 3.74
CA ILE A 115 -5.11 -11.90 2.81
C ILE A 115 -3.88 -12.42 3.53
N LEU A 116 -3.35 -11.67 4.50
CA LEU A 116 -2.24 -12.08 5.34
C LEU A 116 -2.56 -13.36 6.12
N GLN A 117 -3.69 -13.41 6.82
CA GLN A 117 -4.13 -14.60 7.57
C GLN A 117 -4.30 -15.81 6.67
N ARG A 118 -4.85 -15.65 5.46
CA ARG A 118 -4.96 -16.75 4.48
C ARG A 118 -3.59 -17.23 4.01
N ALA A 119 -2.65 -16.32 3.69
CA ALA A 119 -1.30 -16.69 3.27
C ALA A 119 -0.50 -17.39 4.39
N LEU A 120 -0.69 -16.97 5.65
CA LEU A 120 -0.13 -17.66 6.80
C LEU A 120 -0.71 -19.06 6.99
N ASN A 121 -2.03 -19.22 6.76
CA ASN A 121 -2.67 -20.53 6.80
C ASN A 121 -2.18 -21.47 5.70
N ASP A 122 -1.83 -20.97 4.51
CA ASP A 122 -1.17 -21.75 3.46
C ASP A 122 0.21 -22.28 3.91
N SER A 123 0.84 -21.57 4.82
CA SER A 123 2.12 -21.98 5.43
C SER A 123 1.95 -22.83 6.72
N GLY A 124 0.73 -23.31 6.99
CA GLY A 124 0.44 -24.21 8.10
C GLY A 124 -0.06 -23.54 9.39
N ALA A 125 -0.20 -22.22 9.43
CA ALA A 125 -0.84 -21.54 10.55
C ALA A 125 -2.36 -21.90 10.59
N ARG A 126 -2.94 -21.91 11.78
CA ARG A 126 -4.37 -22.19 11.97
C ARG A 126 -5.09 -20.97 12.53
N LEU A 127 -5.12 -19.89 11.72
CA LEU A 127 -5.70 -18.62 12.10
C LEU A 127 -7.15 -18.52 11.64
N THR A 128 -7.99 -17.89 12.45
CA THR A 128 -9.29 -17.38 12.01
C THR A 128 -9.06 -16.22 11.06
N VAL A 129 -9.73 -16.23 9.90
CA VAL A 129 -9.64 -15.16 8.90
C VAL A 129 -10.67 -14.08 9.19
N ASP A 130 -10.45 -13.31 10.23
CA ASP A 130 -11.34 -12.24 10.73
C ASP A 130 -10.94 -10.83 10.30
N GLY A 131 -9.69 -10.66 9.83
CA GLY A 131 -9.12 -9.36 9.47
C GLY A 131 -8.74 -8.52 10.70
N LEU A 132 -8.43 -9.18 11.83
CA LEU A 132 -7.95 -8.55 13.04
C LEU A 132 -6.49 -8.94 13.32
N ILE A 133 -5.70 -7.98 13.80
CA ILE A 133 -4.31 -8.24 14.17
C ILE A 133 -4.22 -8.56 15.68
N GLY A 134 -4.21 -9.84 15.99
CA GLY A 134 -4.01 -10.33 17.36
C GLY A 134 -2.62 -10.92 17.56
N PRO A 135 -2.29 -11.29 18.83
CA PRO A 135 -1.00 -11.90 19.16
C PRO A 135 -0.71 -13.17 18.32
N LYS A 136 -1.71 -14.00 18.05
CA LYS A 136 -1.57 -15.21 17.23
C LYS A 136 -1.18 -14.89 15.79
N THR A 137 -1.81 -13.88 15.16
CA THR A 137 -1.48 -13.46 13.79
C THR A 137 -0.06 -12.87 13.73
N LYS A 138 0.32 -12.01 14.69
CA LYS A 138 1.69 -11.46 14.78
C LYS A 138 2.73 -12.57 14.97
N ALA A 139 2.50 -13.52 15.87
CA ALA A 139 3.40 -14.64 16.11
C ALA A 139 3.57 -15.49 14.84
N ALA A 140 2.48 -15.87 14.18
CA ALA A 140 2.52 -16.64 12.94
C ALA A 140 3.30 -15.93 11.83
N LEU A 141 3.10 -14.60 11.68
CA LEU A 141 3.84 -13.79 10.71
C LEU A 141 5.34 -13.80 10.99
N ARG A 142 5.75 -13.56 12.23
CA ARG A 142 7.16 -13.57 12.64
C ARG A 142 7.79 -14.94 12.45
N THR A 143 7.09 -16.00 12.84
CA THR A 143 7.56 -17.39 12.62
C THR A 143 7.74 -17.64 11.12
N ARG A 144 6.79 -17.24 10.27
CA ARG A 144 6.89 -17.43 8.82
C ARG A 144 8.08 -16.69 8.22
N LEU A 145 8.30 -15.45 8.62
CA LEU A 145 9.41 -14.63 8.14
C LEU A 145 10.78 -15.18 8.62
N ALA A 146 10.85 -15.71 9.84
CA ALA A 146 12.08 -16.33 10.37
C ALA A 146 12.54 -17.60 9.63
N LEU A 147 11.66 -18.23 8.81
CA LEU A 147 12.02 -19.36 7.96
C LEU A 147 12.92 -18.97 6.76
N GLY A 148 13.06 -17.67 6.45
CA GLY A 148 14.00 -17.17 5.44
C GLY A 148 13.54 -17.30 3.98
N ASP A 149 12.45 -18.00 3.70
CA ASP A 149 11.89 -18.12 2.34
C ASP A 149 10.82 -17.05 2.08
N GLU A 150 11.27 -15.79 1.96
CA GLU A 150 10.38 -14.66 1.71
C GLU A 150 9.74 -14.71 0.31
N HIS A 151 10.44 -15.28 -0.69
CA HIS A 151 9.89 -15.47 -2.05
C HIS A 151 8.62 -16.32 -2.06
N ALA A 152 8.63 -17.47 -1.40
CA ALA A 152 7.46 -18.34 -1.33
C ALA A 152 6.31 -17.64 -0.56
N PHE A 153 6.63 -16.88 0.48
CA PHE A 153 5.60 -16.14 1.22
C PHE A 153 4.97 -15.03 0.39
N LEU A 154 5.76 -14.25 -0.35
CA LEU A 154 5.25 -13.25 -1.29
C LEU A 154 4.36 -13.88 -2.36
N SER A 155 4.74 -15.04 -2.88
CA SER A 155 3.92 -15.78 -3.86
C SER A 155 2.55 -16.19 -3.29
N SER A 156 2.51 -16.64 -2.03
CA SER A 156 1.26 -16.91 -1.34
C SER A 156 0.42 -15.63 -1.13
N LEU A 157 1.04 -14.54 -0.67
CA LEU A 157 0.37 -13.24 -0.53
C LEU A 157 -0.21 -12.76 -1.87
N ARG A 158 0.55 -12.86 -2.97
CA ARG A 158 0.09 -12.52 -4.33
C ARG A 158 -1.14 -13.34 -4.72
N THR A 159 -1.09 -14.65 -4.52
CA THR A 159 -2.20 -15.56 -4.83
C THR A 159 -3.46 -15.15 -4.05
N ARG A 160 -3.33 -14.89 -2.75
CA ARG A 160 -4.45 -14.49 -1.89
C ARG A 160 -4.98 -13.09 -2.24
N ARG A 161 -4.12 -12.16 -2.65
CA ARG A 161 -4.52 -10.84 -3.11
C ARG A 161 -5.29 -10.91 -4.44
N LYS A 162 -4.83 -11.71 -5.41
CA LYS A 162 -5.58 -11.95 -6.66
C LYS A 162 -6.96 -12.54 -6.39
N ALA A 163 -7.04 -13.57 -5.56
CA ALA A 163 -8.31 -14.19 -5.18
C ALA A 163 -9.26 -13.19 -4.48
N PHE A 164 -8.72 -12.28 -3.65
CA PHE A 164 -9.50 -11.19 -3.04
C PHE A 164 -10.14 -10.29 -4.10
N TYR A 165 -9.35 -9.79 -5.07
CA TYR A 165 -9.90 -8.93 -6.11
C TYR A 165 -10.89 -9.62 -7.01
N MET A 166 -10.63 -10.88 -7.40
CA MET A 166 -11.56 -11.69 -8.23
C MET A 166 -12.92 -11.90 -7.56
N ALA A 167 -12.99 -11.85 -6.23
CA ALA A 167 -14.23 -11.96 -5.48
C ALA A 167 -14.98 -10.62 -5.28
N CYS A 168 -14.39 -9.49 -5.71
CA CYS A 168 -15.04 -8.18 -5.62
C CYS A 168 -16.11 -8.01 -6.70
N THR A 169 -17.25 -7.41 -6.36
CA THR A 169 -18.34 -7.14 -7.31
C THR A 169 -17.93 -6.22 -8.46
N GLN A 170 -16.95 -5.34 -8.22
CA GLN A 170 -16.41 -4.42 -9.23
C GLN A 170 -15.34 -5.06 -10.14
N PHE A 171 -15.01 -6.34 -9.95
CA PHE A 171 -13.96 -7.01 -10.72
C PHE A 171 -14.17 -6.91 -12.24
N PRO A 172 -15.40 -7.05 -12.80
CA PRO A 172 -15.59 -6.89 -14.24
C PRO A 172 -15.13 -5.54 -14.80
N SER A 173 -15.23 -4.47 -14.00
CA SER A 173 -14.86 -3.11 -14.42
C SER A 173 -13.39 -2.77 -14.16
N PHE A 174 -12.82 -3.23 -13.04
CA PHE A 174 -11.50 -2.78 -12.57
C PHE A 174 -10.47 -3.92 -12.45
N GLY A 175 -10.89 -5.16 -12.64
CA GLY A 175 -10.08 -6.35 -12.35
C GLY A 175 -8.76 -6.38 -13.11
N LYS A 176 -8.72 -5.95 -14.37
CA LYS A 176 -7.47 -5.89 -15.16
C LYS A 176 -6.43 -4.98 -14.49
N GLY A 177 -6.82 -3.78 -14.07
CA GLY A 177 -5.93 -2.85 -13.38
C GLY A 177 -5.49 -3.36 -12.02
N TRP A 178 -6.40 -3.98 -11.24
CA TRP A 178 -6.07 -4.54 -9.94
C TRP A 178 -5.09 -5.72 -10.03
N LEU A 179 -5.25 -6.58 -11.05
CA LEU A 179 -4.33 -7.70 -11.26
C LEU A 179 -2.96 -7.19 -11.75
N SER A 180 -2.91 -6.21 -12.66
CA SER A 180 -1.66 -5.57 -13.10
C SER A 180 -0.91 -4.96 -11.90
N ARG A 181 -1.58 -4.13 -11.11
CA ARG A 181 -0.98 -3.57 -9.87
C ARG A 181 -0.48 -4.65 -8.92
N THR A 182 -1.23 -5.76 -8.77
CA THR A 182 -0.82 -6.87 -7.91
C THR A 182 0.48 -7.49 -8.37
N ASP A 183 0.63 -7.70 -9.69
CA ASP A 183 1.84 -8.27 -10.28
C ASP A 183 3.01 -7.27 -10.23
N GLU A 184 2.81 -6.02 -10.59
CA GLU A 184 3.83 -4.98 -10.51
C GLU A 184 4.33 -4.74 -9.07
N ALA A 185 3.43 -4.80 -8.08
CA ALA A 185 3.81 -4.71 -6.68
C ALA A 185 4.61 -5.94 -6.22
N PHE A 186 4.27 -7.13 -6.73
CA PHE A 186 5.00 -8.35 -6.47
C PHE A 186 6.41 -8.30 -7.08
N ASP A 187 6.53 -7.86 -8.33
CA ASP A 187 7.83 -7.74 -9.02
C ASP A 187 8.73 -6.73 -8.31
N TYR A 188 8.18 -5.58 -7.90
CA TYR A 188 8.96 -4.61 -7.12
C TYR A 188 9.37 -5.17 -5.76
N ALA A 189 8.47 -5.86 -5.03
CA ALA A 189 8.81 -6.48 -3.75
C ALA A 189 10.00 -7.44 -3.90
N HIS A 190 10.08 -8.21 -5.00
CA HIS A 190 11.21 -9.10 -5.27
C HIS A 190 12.54 -8.38 -5.42
N THR A 191 12.56 -7.11 -5.80
CA THR A 191 13.81 -6.32 -5.86
C THR A 191 14.32 -5.89 -4.47
N LEU A 192 13.53 -6.14 -3.42
CA LEU A 192 13.85 -5.77 -2.04
C LEU A 192 14.35 -6.96 -1.19
N ILE A 193 14.31 -8.19 -1.74
CA ILE A 193 14.94 -9.38 -1.14
C ILE A 193 16.42 -9.38 -1.48
#